data_8a85f77113754adc0c5edc26ae649517
#
_entry.id   8a85f77113754adc0c5edc26ae649517
#
_cell.length_a   1.000
_cell.length_b   1.000
_cell.length_c   1.000
_cell.angle_alpha   90.00
_cell.angle_beta   90.00
_cell.angle_gamma   90.00
#
_symmetry.space_group_name_H-M   'P 1'
#
loop_
_entity.id
_entity.type
_entity.pdbx_description
1 polymer ?
#
loop_
_entity_poly.entity_id
_entity_poly.type
_entity_poly.pdbx_seq_one_letter_code
_entity_poly.pdbx_strand_id
1 'polypeptide(L)'
;IADYDKHPAGQNVTIAVMSYEGYNMQDSIIFNKGSIDRGLARSTYFRTYTVEELRYSGGLVDEICIPDKEVKGYRSEKDYKYLEDDGIVYTGATVKIDDVIIGKTSPPRFLGELEEFSIAADMRRESSAVIKQGEEGKIDMTILTESEEGNKLVQVKTRDHRIPEI
;
A
#
# COMPACT_ATOMS: atom_id res chain seq x y z
N ILE A 1 7.80 21.98 -17.53
CA ILE A 1 8.32 21.81 -16.16
C ILE A 1 8.83 20.37 -15.94
N ALA A 2 8.14 19.34 -16.43
CA ALA A 2 8.53 17.94 -16.26
C ALA A 2 9.48 17.42 -17.36
N ASP A 3 9.75 18.20 -18.40
CA ASP A 3 10.54 17.80 -19.58
C ASP A 3 10.12 16.43 -20.15
N TYR A 4 8.83 16.15 -20.13
CA TYR A 4 8.26 14.85 -20.50
C TYR A 4 8.55 14.47 -21.95
N ASP A 5 8.66 15.43 -22.82
CA ASP A 5 9.04 15.28 -24.24
C ASP A 5 10.48 14.76 -24.41
N LYS A 6 11.35 14.94 -23.41
CA LYS A 6 12.72 14.41 -23.40
C LYS A 6 12.78 12.95 -22.93
N HIS A 7 11.76 12.49 -22.21
CA HIS A 7 11.64 11.13 -21.66
C HIS A 7 10.28 10.52 -22.02
N PRO A 8 10.01 10.27 -23.32
CA PRO A 8 8.71 9.73 -23.73
C PRO A 8 8.49 8.33 -23.16
N ALA A 9 7.23 8.05 -22.78
CA ALA A 9 6.83 6.73 -22.31
C ALA A 9 6.69 5.77 -23.49
N GLY A 10 7.76 5.06 -23.80
CA GLY A 10 7.77 4.09 -24.90
C GLY A 10 9.15 3.57 -25.21
N GLN A 11 9.19 2.59 -26.07
CA GLN A 11 10.42 1.96 -26.56
C GLN A 11 10.29 1.68 -28.06
N ASN A 12 11.39 1.81 -28.79
CA ASN A 12 11.43 1.37 -30.17
C ASN A 12 11.69 -0.13 -30.22
N VAL A 13 10.86 -0.85 -30.95
CA VAL A 13 10.93 -2.30 -31.07
C VAL A 13 11.02 -2.73 -32.53
N THR A 14 11.70 -3.84 -32.77
CA THR A 14 11.68 -4.52 -34.07
C THR A 14 10.51 -5.51 -34.07
N ILE A 15 9.65 -5.37 -35.08
CA ILE A 15 8.43 -6.20 -35.21
C ILE A 15 8.56 -7.08 -36.48
N ALA A 16 8.30 -8.37 -36.31
CA ALA A 16 8.11 -9.29 -37.44
C ALA A 16 6.63 -9.69 -37.50
N VAL A 17 5.94 -9.34 -38.56
CA VAL A 17 4.54 -9.70 -38.79
C VAL A 17 4.50 -11.05 -39.51
N MET A 18 4.37 -12.11 -38.75
CA MET A 18 4.35 -13.49 -39.25
C MET A 18 3.58 -14.41 -38.30
N SER A 19 3.13 -15.56 -38.82
CA SER A 19 2.67 -16.65 -37.94
C SER A 19 3.90 -17.42 -37.45
N TYR A 20 4.03 -17.58 -36.15
CA TYR A 20 5.08 -18.37 -35.52
C TYR A 20 4.49 -19.63 -34.89
N GLU A 21 4.40 -20.69 -35.67
CA GLU A 21 3.85 -22.02 -35.26
C GLU A 21 2.44 -21.93 -34.62
N GLY A 22 1.69 -20.86 -34.90
CA GLY A 22 0.37 -20.63 -34.34
C GLY A 22 0.33 -20.05 -32.92
N TYR A 23 1.46 -19.87 -32.26
CA TYR A 23 1.51 -19.34 -30.88
C TYR A 23 1.17 -17.86 -30.75
N ASN A 24 1.19 -17.11 -31.85
CA ASN A 24 0.83 -15.70 -31.90
C ASN A 24 -0.50 -15.45 -32.63
N MET A 25 -1.40 -16.42 -32.65
CA MET A 25 -2.72 -16.24 -33.25
C MET A 25 -3.68 -15.53 -32.30
N GLN A 26 -4.67 -14.83 -32.88
CA GLN A 26 -5.67 -14.02 -32.16
C GLN A 26 -5.00 -12.88 -31.37
N ASP A 27 -5.21 -12.78 -30.05
CA ASP A 27 -4.72 -11.70 -29.19
C ASP A 27 -3.37 -12.00 -28.54
N SER A 28 -2.63 -12.99 -29.02
CA SER A 28 -1.34 -13.40 -28.46
C SER A 28 -0.15 -12.80 -29.20
N ILE A 29 0.91 -12.53 -28.49
CA ILE A 29 2.16 -11.92 -29.00
C ILE A 29 3.33 -12.75 -28.47
N ILE A 30 4.32 -12.97 -29.36
CA ILE A 30 5.58 -13.63 -28.99
C ILE A 30 6.65 -12.57 -28.78
N PHE A 31 7.31 -12.61 -27.64
CA PHE A 31 8.44 -11.76 -27.33
C PHE A 31 9.77 -12.52 -27.34
N ASN A 32 10.83 -11.83 -27.71
CA ASN A 32 12.16 -12.34 -27.49
C ASN A 32 12.54 -12.26 -26.01
N LYS A 33 12.73 -13.41 -25.36
CA LYS A 33 13.04 -13.49 -23.93
C LYS A 33 14.30 -12.72 -23.56
N GLY A 34 15.36 -12.78 -24.33
CA GLY A 34 16.57 -12.03 -24.08
C GLY A 34 16.37 -10.52 -24.09
N SER A 35 15.39 -10.02 -24.87
CA SER A 35 15.02 -8.60 -24.83
C SER A 35 14.24 -8.24 -23.58
N ILE A 36 13.34 -9.11 -23.11
CA ILE A 36 12.62 -8.92 -21.85
C ILE A 36 13.59 -8.92 -20.68
N ASP A 37 14.51 -9.86 -20.64
CA ASP A 37 15.54 -9.92 -19.58
C ASP A 37 16.41 -8.66 -19.55
N ARG A 38 16.62 -8.00 -20.69
CA ARG A 38 17.32 -6.71 -20.80
C ARG A 38 16.44 -5.49 -20.52
N GLY A 39 15.17 -5.67 -20.24
CA GLY A 39 14.27 -4.59 -19.80
C GLY A 39 13.21 -4.15 -20.81
N LEU A 40 12.95 -4.92 -21.89
CA LEU A 40 11.86 -4.61 -22.81
C LEU A 40 10.51 -4.64 -22.08
N ALA A 41 9.71 -3.59 -22.30
CA ALA A 41 8.35 -3.44 -21.79
C ALA A 41 8.23 -3.60 -20.26
N ARG A 42 9.28 -3.34 -19.54
CA ARG A 42 9.28 -3.31 -18.08
C ARG A 42 8.59 -2.04 -17.59
N SER A 43 7.67 -2.16 -16.64
CA SER A 43 6.94 -1.03 -16.09
C SER A 43 7.04 -1.00 -14.56
N THR A 44 6.87 0.18 -13.99
CA THR A 44 6.81 0.39 -12.55
C THR A 44 5.44 0.98 -12.21
N TYR A 45 4.75 0.35 -11.28
CA TYR A 45 3.48 0.82 -10.78
C TYR A 45 3.63 1.32 -9.36
N PHE A 46 3.04 2.49 -9.08
CA PHE A 46 3.03 3.09 -7.75
C PHE A 46 1.61 3.17 -7.22
N ARG A 47 1.46 2.91 -5.94
CA ARG A 47 0.21 3.13 -5.22
C ARG A 47 0.46 3.83 -3.90
N THR A 48 -0.38 4.80 -3.57
CA THR A 48 -0.30 5.53 -2.32
C THR A 48 -1.46 5.14 -1.42
N TYR A 49 -1.14 4.81 -0.18
CA TYR A 49 -2.08 4.62 0.92
C TYR A 49 -2.00 5.83 1.82
N THR A 50 -3.15 6.36 2.19
CA THR A 50 -3.25 7.52 3.06
C THR A 50 -4.11 7.19 4.26
N VAL A 51 -3.60 7.48 5.45
CA VAL A 51 -4.31 7.29 6.72
C VAL A 51 -4.17 8.56 7.55
N GLU A 52 -5.27 8.99 8.13
CA GLU A 52 -5.37 10.17 8.97
C GLU A 52 -5.87 9.78 10.36
N GLU A 53 -5.32 10.41 11.40
CA GLU A 53 -5.85 10.34 12.76
C GLU A 53 -7.04 11.28 12.88
N LEU A 54 -8.24 10.76 12.65
CA LEU A 54 -9.47 11.53 12.74
C LEU A 54 -9.81 11.85 14.20
N ARG A 55 -10.33 13.05 14.41
CA ARG A 55 -10.89 13.49 15.68
C ARG A 55 -12.40 13.42 15.63
N TYR A 56 -12.98 12.86 16.68
CA TYR A 56 -14.42 12.69 16.81
C TYR A 56 -14.98 13.56 17.94
N SER A 57 -16.29 13.72 17.96
CA SER A 57 -16.98 14.37 19.08
C SER A 57 -16.69 13.66 20.40
N GLY A 58 -16.65 14.42 21.51
CA GLY A 58 -16.32 13.85 22.83
C GLY A 58 -14.83 13.66 23.09
N GLY A 59 -13.94 14.27 22.28
CA GLY A 59 -12.49 14.19 22.47
C GLY A 59 -11.86 12.87 22.05
N LEU A 60 -12.61 12.02 21.36
CA LEU A 60 -12.13 10.73 20.85
C LEU A 60 -11.27 10.93 19.60
N VAL A 61 -10.18 10.18 19.50
CA VAL A 61 -9.23 10.29 18.41
C VAL A 61 -8.83 8.90 17.91
N ASP A 62 -8.64 8.76 16.60
CA ASP A 62 -7.90 7.65 16.03
C ASP A 62 -6.45 7.72 16.49
N GLU A 63 -5.79 6.60 16.57
CA GLU A 63 -4.40 6.52 16.99
C GLU A 63 -3.62 5.65 16.02
N ILE A 64 -2.53 6.20 15.45
CA ILE A 64 -1.60 5.45 14.60
C ILE A 64 -0.55 4.83 15.52
N CYS A 65 -0.65 3.51 15.70
CA CYS A 65 0.20 2.70 16.55
C CYS A 65 0.17 1.24 16.11
N ILE A 66 1.02 0.42 16.69
CA ILE A 66 0.86 -1.04 16.60
C ILE A 66 -0.30 -1.44 17.53
N PRO A 67 -1.40 -2.02 17.00
CA PRO A 67 -2.54 -2.41 17.85
C PRO A 67 -2.14 -3.44 18.90
N ASP A 68 -2.63 -3.26 20.13
CA ASP A 68 -2.49 -4.25 21.20
C ASP A 68 -3.33 -5.50 20.92
N LYS A 69 -2.94 -6.63 21.49
CA LYS A 69 -3.62 -7.92 21.31
C LYS A 69 -5.06 -7.92 21.82
N GLU A 70 -5.40 -7.02 22.74
CA GLU A 70 -6.73 -6.87 23.34
C GLU A 70 -7.70 -6.06 22.45
N VAL A 71 -7.17 -5.35 21.44
CA VAL A 71 -7.99 -4.53 20.54
C VAL A 71 -8.94 -5.39 19.73
N LYS A 72 -10.21 -4.97 19.68
CA LYS A 72 -11.23 -5.69 18.92
C LYS A 72 -10.92 -5.74 17.44
N GLY A 73 -10.81 -6.95 16.89
CA GLY A 73 -10.45 -7.17 15.49
C GLY A 73 -8.94 -7.27 15.27
N TYR A 74 -8.15 -7.43 16.36
CA TYR A 74 -6.72 -7.69 16.25
C TYR A 74 -6.44 -8.82 15.26
N ARG A 75 -5.49 -8.61 14.38
CA ARG A 75 -5.03 -9.60 13.39
C ARG A 75 -3.99 -10.51 14.02
N SER A 76 -3.24 -11.22 13.24
CA SER A 76 -2.12 -11.99 13.76
C SER A 76 -0.88 -11.10 13.94
N GLU A 77 -0.03 -11.43 14.89
CA GLU A 77 1.25 -10.74 15.12
C GLU A 77 2.15 -10.73 13.86
N LYS A 78 1.95 -11.70 12.98
CA LYS A 78 2.67 -11.80 11.70
C LYS A 78 2.31 -10.71 10.71
N ASP A 79 1.09 -10.19 10.80
CA ASP A 79 0.58 -9.18 9.88
C ASP A 79 1.18 -7.80 10.18
N TYR A 80 1.62 -7.56 11.41
CA TYR A 80 2.26 -6.32 11.88
C TYR A 80 3.80 -6.33 11.84
N LYS A 81 4.42 -7.39 11.34
CA LYS A 81 5.87 -7.63 11.38
C LYS A 81 6.75 -6.56 10.72
N TYR A 82 6.19 -5.77 9.81
CA TYR A 82 6.92 -4.72 9.08
C TYR A 82 6.74 -3.33 9.68
N LEU A 83 5.94 -3.19 10.74
CA LEU A 83 5.73 -1.92 11.41
C LEU A 83 6.89 -1.61 12.35
N GLU A 84 7.30 -0.35 12.37
CA GLU A 84 8.19 0.20 13.40
C GLU A 84 7.38 0.62 14.63
N ASP A 85 8.04 1.04 15.69
CA ASP A 85 7.43 1.42 16.97
C ASP A 85 6.37 2.54 16.84
N ASP A 86 6.46 3.34 15.80
CA ASP A 86 5.51 4.40 15.46
C ASP A 86 4.23 3.90 14.74
N GLY A 87 4.15 2.60 14.50
CA GLY A 87 3.03 1.98 13.77
C GLY A 87 3.07 2.15 12.25
N ILE A 88 4.20 2.58 11.68
CA ILE A 88 4.37 2.81 10.24
C ILE A 88 5.36 1.77 9.69
N VAL A 89 5.11 1.27 8.50
CA VAL A 89 6.00 0.33 7.82
C VAL A 89 7.34 1.00 7.46
N TYR A 90 8.46 0.30 7.64
CA TYR A 90 9.77 0.81 7.22
C TYR A 90 9.93 0.78 5.69
N THR A 91 10.68 1.74 5.17
CA THR A 91 10.98 1.84 3.74
C THR A 91 11.85 0.66 3.28
N GLY A 92 11.55 0.13 2.11
CA GLY A 92 12.25 -1.02 1.55
C GLY A 92 11.65 -2.38 1.91
N ALA A 93 10.66 -2.45 2.80
CA ALA A 93 9.94 -3.69 3.10
C ALA A 93 9.23 -4.23 1.85
N THR A 94 9.32 -5.54 1.64
CA THR A 94 8.53 -6.23 0.61
C THR A 94 7.26 -6.76 1.25
N VAL A 95 6.14 -6.13 0.93
CA VAL A 95 4.83 -6.41 1.51
C VAL A 95 3.99 -7.27 0.60
N LYS A 96 3.19 -8.14 1.19
CA LYS A 96 2.27 -9.04 0.52
C LYS A 96 0.84 -8.75 0.93
N ILE A 97 -0.08 -9.47 0.31
CA ILE A 97 -1.50 -9.43 0.69
C ILE A 97 -1.66 -9.64 2.21
N ASP A 98 -2.57 -8.88 2.80
CA ASP A 98 -2.90 -8.86 4.24
C ASP A 98 -1.81 -8.30 5.18
N ASP A 99 -0.61 -8.00 4.70
CA ASP A 99 0.38 -7.28 5.51
C ASP A 99 -0.11 -5.87 5.85
N VAL A 100 0.03 -5.48 7.11
CA VAL A 100 -0.32 -4.14 7.59
C VAL A 100 0.81 -3.17 7.29
N ILE A 101 0.47 -2.04 6.70
CA ILE A 101 1.44 -0.99 6.33
C ILE A 101 1.33 0.26 7.20
N ILE A 102 0.15 0.54 7.74
CA ILE A 102 -0.06 1.60 8.73
C ILE A 102 -0.99 1.02 9.79
N GLY A 103 -0.47 0.83 10.99
CA GLY A 103 -1.25 0.40 12.15
C GLY A 103 -2.11 1.52 12.65
N LYS A 104 -3.39 1.29 12.84
CA LYS A 104 -4.33 2.27 13.38
C LYS A 104 -5.40 1.60 14.23
N THR A 105 -5.71 2.23 15.35
CA THR A 105 -6.86 1.90 16.18
C THR A 105 -7.85 3.06 16.21
N SER A 106 -9.12 2.73 16.19
CA SER A 106 -10.21 3.71 16.24
C SER A 106 -11.06 3.49 17.49
N PRO A 107 -11.67 4.55 18.06
CA PRO A 107 -12.61 4.41 19.16
C PRO A 107 -13.85 3.61 18.74
N PRO A 108 -14.62 3.05 19.69
CA PRO A 108 -15.86 2.35 19.40
C PRO A 108 -16.88 3.30 18.75
N ARG A 109 -17.76 2.76 17.90
CA ARG A 109 -18.79 3.56 17.20
C ARG A 109 -19.91 4.06 18.11
N PHE A 110 -20.14 3.34 19.21
CA PHE A 110 -21.19 3.65 20.16
C PHE A 110 -20.60 3.66 21.56
N LEU A 111 -20.60 4.83 22.19
CA LEU A 111 -20.32 4.98 23.60
C LEU A 111 -21.66 4.99 24.32
N GLY A 112 -21.82 4.12 25.33
CA GLY A 112 -22.89 4.27 26.31
C GLY A 112 -22.63 5.55 27.12
N GLU A 113 -23.69 6.12 27.71
CA GLU A 113 -23.69 7.45 28.35
C GLU A 113 -22.71 7.67 29.52
N LEU A 114 -21.82 6.74 29.85
CA LEU A 114 -21.09 6.74 31.11
C LEU A 114 -19.55 6.76 31.07
N GLU A 115 -18.89 6.77 29.90
CA GLU A 115 -17.43 6.67 29.89
C GLU A 115 -16.73 7.66 28.96
N GLU A 116 -16.77 8.95 29.32
CA GLU A 116 -16.11 10.02 28.54
C GLU A 116 -14.58 10.13 28.79
N PHE A 117 -13.99 9.42 29.75
CA PHE A 117 -12.64 9.78 30.24
C PHE A 117 -11.49 8.79 30.01
N SER A 118 -11.72 7.56 29.70
CA SER A 118 -10.64 6.66 29.20
C SER A 118 -11.25 5.42 28.52
N ILE A 119 -11.06 5.34 27.20
CA ILE A 119 -11.41 4.13 26.48
C ILE A 119 -10.27 3.15 26.66
N ALA A 120 -10.54 2.04 27.37
CA ALA A 120 -9.58 0.96 27.51
C ALA A 120 -9.26 0.33 26.15
N ALA A 121 -8.09 -0.29 26.02
CA ALA A 121 -7.60 -0.87 24.76
C ALA A 121 -8.58 -1.91 24.18
N ASP A 122 -9.26 -2.67 25.03
CA ASP A 122 -10.26 -3.68 24.68
C ASP A 122 -11.53 -3.09 24.04
N MET A 123 -11.81 -1.82 24.26
CA MET A 123 -12.94 -1.11 23.66
C MET A 123 -12.60 -0.54 22.27
N ARG A 124 -11.34 -0.32 21.96
CA ARG A 124 -10.91 0.17 20.66
C ARG A 124 -11.04 -0.93 19.58
N ARG A 125 -11.12 -0.53 18.35
CA ARG A 125 -11.18 -1.47 17.21
C ARG A 125 -9.98 -1.24 16.26
N GLU A 126 -9.55 -2.30 15.66
CA GLU A 126 -8.52 -2.30 14.63
C GLU A 126 -9.07 -1.63 13.35
N SER A 127 -8.33 -0.68 12.80
CA SER A 127 -8.68 0.05 11.56
C SER A 127 -7.45 0.34 10.69
N SER A 128 -6.45 -0.50 10.78
CA SER A 128 -5.19 -0.39 10.05
C SER A 128 -5.36 -0.45 8.53
N ALA A 129 -4.45 0.17 7.81
CA ALA A 129 -4.33 0.02 6.37
C ALA A 129 -3.55 -1.25 6.03
N VAL A 130 -4.11 -2.05 5.15
CA VAL A 130 -3.54 -3.33 4.69
C VAL A 130 -3.38 -3.37 3.19
N ILE A 131 -2.42 -4.17 2.73
CA ILE A 131 -2.23 -4.47 1.30
C ILE A 131 -3.37 -5.36 0.82
N LYS A 132 -4.00 -4.95 -0.27
CA LYS A 132 -5.03 -5.72 -0.96
C LYS A 132 -4.43 -6.62 -2.04
N GLN A 133 -5.23 -7.55 -2.52
CA GLN A 133 -4.84 -8.42 -3.63
C GLN A 133 -4.47 -7.59 -4.87
N GLY A 134 -3.33 -7.91 -5.48
CA GLY A 134 -2.80 -7.21 -6.66
C GLY A 134 -2.12 -5.87 -6.36
N GLU A 135 -1.95 -5.50 -5.09
CA GLU A 135 -1.29 -4.27 -4.64
C GLU A 135 0.04 -4.55 -3.92
N GLU A 136 0.50 -5.79 -4.01
CA GLU A 136 1.76 -6.23 -3.43
C GLU A 136 2.95 -5.48 -4.04
N GLY A 137 4.03 -5.36 -3.29
CA GLY A 137 5.21 -4.68 -3.81
C GLY A 137 6.19 -4.30 -2.72
N LYS A 138 7.01 -3.33 -3.01
CA LYS A 138 8.02 -2.81 -2.10
C LYS A 138 7.64 -1.42 -1.63
N ILE A 139 7.84 -1.14 -0.36
CA ILE A 139 7.62 0.20 0.19
C ILE A 139 8.69 1.14 -0.35
N ASP A 140 8.25 2.12 -1.11
CA ASP A 140 9.11 3.11 -1.77
C ASP A 140 9.41 4.30 -0.85
N MET A 141 8.37 4.83 -0.23
CA MET A 141 8.47 6.03 0.59
C MET A 141 7.36 6.06 1.65
N THR A 142 7.70 6.60 2.82
CA THR A 142 6.75 6.94 3.88
C THR A 142 6.83 8.42 4.16
N ILE A 143 5.67 9.08 4.30
CA ILE A 143 5.57 10.50 4.59
C ILE A 143 4.68 10.67 5.82
N LEU A 144 5.19 11.37 6.81
CA LEU A 144 4.45 11.82 7.98
C LEU A 144 4.26 13.32 7.88
N THR A 145 3.02 13.77 7.88
CA THR A 145 2.66 15.19 7.75
C THR A 145 1.38 15.49 8.52
N GLU A 146 0.87 16.69 8.38
CA GLU A 146 -0.40 17.12 8.94
C GLU A 146 -1.39 17.40 7.81
N SER A 147 -2.67 17.10 8.06
CA SER A 147 -3.76 17.43 7.16
C SER A 147 -4.14 18.92 7.29
N GLU A 148 -4.98 19.42 6.38
CA GLU A 148 -5.50 20.79 6.44
C GLU A 148 -6.24 21.09 7.75
N GLU A 149 -6.79 20.06 8.40
CA GLU A 149 -7.47 20.15 9.70
C GLU A 149 -6.52 20.03 10.90
N GLY A 150 -5.22 19.88 10.67
CA GLY A 150 -4.22 19.72 11.73
C GLY A 150 -4.15 18.33 12.35
N ASN A 151 -4.68 17.31 11.66
CA ASN A 151 -4.58 15.91 12.10
C ASN A 151 -3.30 15.29 11.55
N LYS A 152 -2.75 14.33 12.29
CA LYS A 152 -1.61 13.53 11.83
C LYS A 152 -2.01 12.73 10.58
N LEU A 153 -1.27 12.90 9.50
CA LEU A 153 -1.49 12.28 8.22
C LEU A 153 -0.28 11.44 7.83
N VAL A 154 -0.49 10.18 7.56
CA VAL A 154 0.55 9.25 7.10
C VAL A 154 0.23 8.81 5.69
N GLN A 155 1.22 8.94 4.80
CA GLN A 155 1.15 8.43 3.45
C GLN A 155 2.26 7.41 3.22
N VAL A 156 1.89 6.25 2.72
CA VAL A 156 2.82 5.17 2.36
C VAL A 156 2.67 4.90 0.88
N LYS A 157 3.78 4.94 0.15
CA LYS A 157 3.83 4.68 -1.27
C LYS A 157 4.46 3.32 -1.51
N THR A 158 3.74 2.45 -2.20
CA THR A 158 4.25 1.16 -2.67
C THR A 158 4.70 1.26 -4.11
N ARG A 159 5.68 0.45 -4.48
CA ARG A 159 6.22 0.31 -5.82
C ARG A 159 6.23 -1.15 -6.21
N ASP A 160 5.69 -1.44 -7.37
CA ASP A 160 5.74 -2.76 -7.98
C ASP A 160 6.40 -2.70 -9.36
N HIS A 161 7.31 -3.62 -9.64
CA HIS A 161 7.92 -3.78 -10.96
C HIS A 161 7.20 -4.88 -11.71
N ARG A 162 6.67 -4.52 -12.88
CA ARG A 162 5.98 -5.44 -13.77
C ARG A 162 6.86 -5.78 -14.96
N ILE A 163 7.08 -7.07 -15.14
CA ILE A 163 7.81 -7.65 -16.27
C ILE A 163 6.80 -8.44 -17.09
N PRO A 164 6.81 -8.37 -18.42
CA PRO A 164 5.96 -9.19 -19.25
C PRO A 164 6.18 -10.68 -18.94
N GLU A 165 5.12 -11.38 -18.63
CA GLU A 165 5.09 -12.83 -18.32
C GLU A 165 3.92 -13.50 -19.03
N ILE A 166 3.97 -14.83 -19.06
CA ILE A 166 2.96 -15.68 -19.70
C ILE A 166 1.81 -15.92 -18.73
#